data_cd1c9698519dea514b3f3dc33383cd0f
#
_entry.id   cd1c9698519dea514b3f3dc33383cd0f
#
_cell.length_a   1.000
_cell.length_b   1.000
_cell.length_c   1.000
_cell.angle_alpha   90.00
_cell.angle_beta   90.00
_cell.angle_gamma   90.00
#
_symmetry.space_group_name_H-M   'P 1'
#
loop_
_entity.id
_entity.type
_entity.pdbx_description
1 polymer ?
#
loop_
_entity_poly.entity_id
_entity_poly.type
_entity_poly.pdbx_seq_one_letter_code
_entity_poly.pdbx_strand_id
1 'polypeptide(L)'
;MVEAPVFPLEARNVSVRLGRHQALSGVNLTLRGTRRVAILGANGAGKSVLLRTLHGLFIPDEGTVTWANSIRRPPNQAMVFQQPVMLRRTAIDNVRYALVTRGVHGTEREDRAREALQVVGLPHLADRQARVLSGGEQQRLALARAWALKPRVLFLDEPTTSLDPGTAAEIERVILEIRNMGTSTVVTTHVMGFARRMADDIVFMHQGRLLERTPVERFFSSPQTPEADQFLKGELPWNTGLTRSSAA
;
A
#
# COMPACT_ATOMS: atom_id res chain seq x y z
N MET A 1 -19.81 7.48 20.66
CA MET A 1 -20.28 7.19 19.27
C MET A 1 -19.55 5.96 18.80
N VAL A 2 -20.26 4.88 18.47
CA VAL A 2 -19.66 3.69 17.86
C VAL A 2 -19.22 4.09 16.44
N GLU A 3 -17.91 4.03 16.17
CA GLU A 3 -17.39 4.33 14.84
C GLU A 3 -17.98 3.33 13.83
N ALA A 4 -18.44 3.85 12.69
CA ALA A 4 -18.98 3.01 11.63
C ALA A 4 -17.95 1.95 11.17
N PRO A 5 -18.38 0.72 10.86
CA PRO A 5 -17.48 -0.32 10.40
C PRO A 5 -16.81 0.10 9.08
N VAL A 6 -15.50 -0.16 8.96
CA VAL A 6 -14.73 0.16 7.75
C VAL A 6 -14.74 -1.01 6.78
N PHE A 7 -14.81 -2.22 7.29
CA PHE A 7 -14.84 -3.47 6.50
C PHE A 7 -16.27 -4.04 6.41
N PRO A 8 -16.57 -4.84 5.38
CA PRO A 8 -15.67 -5.28 4.30
C PRO A 8 -15.35 -4.18 3.29
N LEU A 9 -14.13 -4.23 2.72
CA LEU A 9 -13.79 -3.54 1.47
C LEU A 9 -13.99 -4.54 0.33
N GLU A 10 -14.84 -4.23 -0.60
CA GLU A 10 -15.18 -5.11 -1.72
C GLU A 10 -14.92 -4.44 -3.06
N ALA A 11 -14.17 -5.12 -3.91
CA ALA A 11 -14.08 -4.85 -5.34
C ALA A 11 -14.87 -5.94 -6.08
N ARG A 12 -15.84 -5.54 -6.91
CA ARG A 12 -16.68 -6.46 -7.69
C ARG A 12 -16.54 -6.16 -9.17
N ASN A 13 -16.01 -7.13 -9.91
CA ASN A 13 -15.79 -7.08 -11.35
C ASN A 13 -15.06 -5.82 -11.81
N VAL A 14 -14.03 -5.41 -11.06
CA VAL A 14 -13.31 -4.15 -11.27
C VAL A 14 -12.38 -4.25 -12.46
N SER A 15 -12.59 -3.39 -13.44
CA SER A 15 -11.73 -3.18 -14.61
C SER A 15 -11.25 -1.74 -14.67
N VAL A 16 -9.97 -1.54 -14.98
CA VAL A 16 -9.35 -0.21 -15.12
C VAL A 16 -8.49 -0.16 -16.36
N ARG A 17 -8.68 0.88 -17.16
CA ARG A 17 -7.91 1.16 -18.38
C ARG A 17 -7.06 2.41 -18.20
N LEU A 18 -5.78 2.32 -18.53
CA LEU A 18 -4.85 3.45 -18.55
C LEU A 18 -4.46 3.75 -20.00
N GLY A 19 -5.13 4.71 -20.61
CA GLY A 19 -5.03 4.94 -22.04
C GLY A 19 -5.54 3.74 -22.84
N ARG A 20 -4.64 3.11 -23.63
CA ARG A 20 -4.97 1.91 -24.41
C ARG A 20 -4.70 0.59 -23.67
N HIS A 21 -4.07 0.66 -22.50
CA HIS A 21 -3.67 -0.53 -21.73
C HIS A 21 -4.73 -0.92 -20.71
N GLN A 22 -5.17 -2.19 -20.74
CA GLN A 22 -6.04 -2.77 -19.71
C GLN A 22 -5.17 -3.12 -18.50
N ALA A 23 -5.22 -2.27 -17.47
CA ALA A 23 -4.40 -2.43 -16.27
C ALA A 23 -5.03 -3.37 -15.23
N LEU A 24 -6.36 -3.41 -15.15
CA LEU A 24 -7.11 -4.39 -14.36
C LEU A 24 -8.25 -4.96 -15.20
N SER A 25 -8.51 -6.26 -15.08
CA SER A 25 -9.54 -6.98 -15.83
C SER A 25 -10.38 -7.86 -14.89
N GLY A 26 -11.62 -7.44 -14.59
CA GLY A 26 -12.63 -8.21 -13.87
C GLY A 26 -12.21 -8.63 -12.47
N VAL A 27 -11.47 -7.79 -11.73
CA VAL A 27 -10.95 -8.12 -10.40
C VAL A 27 -12.07 -8.21 -9.38
N ASN A 28 -12.13 -9.34 -8.68
CA ASN A 28 -13.03 -9.56 -7.55
C ASN A 28 -12.19 -9.79 -6.29
N LEU A 29 -12.39 -8.95 -5.26
CA LEU A 29 -11.63 -9.02 -4.01
C LEU A 29 -12.51 -8.54 -2.86
N THR A 30 -12.55 -9.31 -1.77
CA THR A 30 -13.19 -8.90 -0.52
C THR A 30 -12.15 -8.92 0.60
N LEU A 31 -11.85 -7.77 1.18
CA LEU A 31 -11.01 -7.66 2.38
C LEU A 31 -11.90 -7.54 3.60
N ARG A 32 -11.63 -8.35 4.64
CA ARG A 32 -12.42 -8.41 5.88
C ARG A 32 -11.52 -8.21 7.09
N GLY A 33 -11.90 -7.27 7.93
CA GLY A 33 -11.26 -7.08 9.25
C GLY A 33 -9.81 -6.59 9.18
N THR A 34 -9.08 -6.84 10.25
CA THR A 34 -7.74 -6.30 10.53
C THR A 34 -6.59 -7.14 9.96
N ARG A 35 -6.85 -8.04 9.00
CA ARG A 35 -5.79 -8.86 8.41
C ARG A 35 -4.81 -8.02 7.59
N ARG A 36 -3.54 -8.38 7.68
CA ARG A 36 -2.47 -7.83 6.84
C ARG A 36 -2.57 -8.48 5.46
N VAL A 37 -2.76 -7.69 4.44
CA VAL A 37 -2.88 -8.19 3.07
C VAL A 37 -1.70 -7.67 2.25
N ALA A 38 -0.95 -8.59 1.63
CA ALA A 38 0.02 -8.24 0.62
C ALA A 38 -0.52 -8.60 -0.78
N ILE A 39 -0.54 -7.60 -1.65
CA ILE A 39 -0.79 -7.76 -3.08
C ILE A 39 0.56 -8.04 -3.73
N LEU A 40 0.79 -9.28 -4.13
CA LEU A 40 2.04 -9.80 -4.64
C LEU A 40 1.92 -10.05 -6.16
N GLY A 41 3.02 -9.90 -6.89
CA GLY A 41 3.09 -10.15 -8.33
C GLY A 41 4.26 -9.41 -8.98
N ALA A 42 4.56 -9.77 -10.23
CA ALA A 42 5.64 -9.15 -11.01
C ALA A 42 5.39 -7.65 -11.26
N ASN A 43 6.42 -6.94 -11.71
CA ASN A 43 6.27 -5.57 -12.18
C ASN A 43 5.32 -5.53 -13.38
N GLY A 44 4.40 -4.54 -13.41
CA GLY A 44 3.37 -4.46 -14.45
C GLY A 44 2.14 -5.36 -14.22
N ALA A 45 2.08 -6.17 -13.15
CA ALA A 45 0.93 -7.04 -12.87
C ALA A 45 -0.37 -6.29 -12.50
N GLY A 46 -0.34 -4.96 -12.32
CA GLY A 46 -1.50 -4.15 -11.95
C GLY A 46 -1.63 -3.86 -10.45
N LYS A 47 -0.66 -4.26 -9.61
CA LYS A 47 -0.69 -4.13 -8.14
C LYS A 47 -1.01 -2.70 -7.66
N SER A 48 -0.22 -1.71 -8.12
CA SER A 48 -0.40 -0.30 -7.73
C SER A 48 -1.72 0.28 -8.25
N VAL A 49 -2.18 -0.18 -9.41
CA VAL A 49 -3.48 0.23 -9.97
C VAL A 49 -4.59 -0.31 -9.08
N LEU A 50 -4.55 -1.59 -8.70
CA LEU A 50 -5.52 -2.17 -7.77
C LEU A 50 -5.50 -1.44 -6.43
N LEU A 51 -4.31 -1.23 -5.83
CA LEU A 51 -4.17 -0.52 -4.56
C LEU A 51 -4.82 0.87 -4.60
N ARG A 52 -4.55 1.65 -5.64
CA ARG A 52 -5.10 3.00 -5.85
C ARG A 52 -6.60 2.99 -6.12
N THR A 53 -7.09 1.96 -6.81
CA THR A 53 -8.54 1.78 -7.04
C THR A 53 -9.25 1.41 -5.73
N LEU A 54 -8.69 0.52 -4.92
CA LEU A 54 -9.21 0.18 -3.59
C LEU A 54 -9.24 1.41 -2.67
N HIS A 55 -8.20 2.25 -2.73
CA HIS A 55 -8.14 3.50 -1.99
C HIS A 55 -9.17 4.55 -2.50
N GLY A 56 -9.63 4.45 -3.75
CA GLY A 56 -10.54 5.40 -4.40
C GLY A 56 -9.84 6.57 -5.09
N LEU A 57 -8.53 6.47 -5.35
CA LEU A 57 -7.78 7.42 -6.19
C LEU A 57 -8.08 7.19 -7.67
N PHE A 58 -8.31 5.95 -8.07
CA PHE A 58 -8.80 5.60 -9.39
C PHE A 58 -10.26 5.16 -9.32
N ILE A 59 -11.06 5.69 -10.22
CA ILE A 59 -12.44 5.23 -10.45
C ILE A 59 -12.35 4.11 -11.49
N PRO A 60 -12.89 2.92 -11.22
CA PRO A 60 -12.88 1.85 -12.21
C PRO A 60 -13.76 2.21 -13.42
N ASP A 61 -13.35 1.76 -14.62
CA ASP A 61 -14.15 1.88 -15.84
C ASP A 61 -15.38 0.95 -15.77
N GLU A 62 -15.20 -0.24 -15.15
CA GLU A 62 -16.26 -1.21 -14.92
C GLU A 62 -16.18 -1.76 -13.51
N GLY A 63 -17.32 -2.20 -13.00
CA GLY A 63 -17.44 -2.75 -11.65
C GLY A 63 -17.54 -1.68 -10.56
N THR A 64 -17.38 -2.10 -9.31
CA THR A 64 -17.56 -1.21 -8.16
C THR A 64 -16.57 -1.52 -7.05
N VAL A 65 -16.20 -0.49 -6.29
CA VAL A 65 -15.48 -0.62 -5.01
C VAL A 65 -16.36 -0.04 -3.92
N THR A 66 -16.64 -0.84 -2.91
CA THR A 66 -17.51 -0.45 -1.78
C THR A 66 -16.84 -0.72 -0.44
N TRP A 67 -17.17 0.09 0.55
CA TRP A 67 -16.74 -0.06 1.93
C TRP A 67 -17.94 -0.27 2.82
N ALA A 68 -17.86 -1.24 3.74
CA ALA A 68 -18.96 -1.56 4.65
C ALA A 68 -20.34 -1.61 3.98
N ASN A 69 -20.37 -2.21 2.78
CA ASN A 69 -21.57 -2.43 1.93
C ASN A 69 -22.25 -1.17 1.34
N SER A 70 -21.81 0.05 1.64
CA SER A 70 -22.50 1.24 1.14
C SER A 70 -21.67 2.52 0.98
N ILE A 71 -20.51 2.61 1.60
CA ILE A 71 -19.75 3.87 1.66
C ILE A 71 -18.74 3.94 0.52
N ARG A 72 -18.89 4.94 -0.37
CA ARG A 72 -17.96 5.19 -1.48
C ARG A 72 -16.56 5.63 -1.02
N ARG A 73 -16.43 6.18 0.19
CA ARG A 73 -15.15 6.60 0.77
C ARG A 73 -15.16 6.27 2.26
N PRO A 74 -14.24 5.44 2.75
CA PRO A 74 -14.13 5.23 4.18
C PRO A 74 -13.62 6.52 4.83
N PRO A 75 -14.17 6.94 5.95
CA PRO A 75 -13.50 7.91 6.80
C PRO A 75 -12.17 7.30 7.26
N ASN A 76 -11.12 8.10 7.31
CA ASN A 76 -9.81 7.70 7.84
C ASN A 76 -9.07 6.58 7.12
N GLN A 77 -8.80 6.77 5.85
CA GLN A 77 -7.78 6.02 5.13
C GLN A 77 -6.60 6.93 4.76
N ALA A 78 -5.42 6.33 4.61
CA ALA A 78 -4.24 7.01 4.11
C ALA A 78 -3.47 6.12 3.15
N MET A 79 -2.66 6.73 2.29
CA MET A 79 -1.81 6.03 1.34
C MET A 79 -0.39 6.59 1.37
N VAL A 80 0.58 5.68 1.32
CA VAL A 80 1.99 5.99 1.09
C VAL A 80 2.38 5.43 -0.27
N PHE A 81 2.91 6.30 -1.12
CA PHE A 81 3.35 5.95 -2.48
C PHE A 81 4.77 5.41 -2.47
N GLN A 82 5.13 4.66 -3.49
CA GLN A 82 6.47 4.10 -3.70
C GLN A 82 7.56 5.19 -3.66
N GLN A 83 7.29 6.34 -4.29
CA GLN A 83 8.16 7.51 -4.23
C GLN A 83 7.42 8.64 -3.51
N PRO A 84 7.74 8.90 -2.23
CA PRO A 84 7.05 9.92 -1.46
C PRO A 84 7.47 11.33 -1.90
N VAL A 85 6.48 12.20 -2.11
CA VAL A 85 6.72 13.61 -2.39
C VAL A 85 6.89 14.37 -1.08
N MET A 86 8.03 15.06 -0.93
CA MET A 86 8.30 15.92 0.22
C MET A 86 7.97 17.39 -0.08
N LEU A 87 7.21 18.00 0.81
CA LEU A 87 6.96 19.44 0.76
C LEU A 87 8.25 20.20 1.07
N ARG A 88 8.40 21.43 0.55
CA ARG A 88 9.51 22.36 0.86
C ARG A 88 9.35 22.94 2.27
N ARG A 89 9.37 22.08 3.27
CA ARG A 89 9.16 22.38 4.70
C ARG A 89 10.02 21.45 5.53
N THR A 90 10.12 21.72 6.83
CA THR A 90 10.76 20.81 7.79
C THR A 90 10.02 19.47 7.87
N ALA A 91 10.65 18.46 8.47
CA ALA A 91 10.02 17.16 8.66
C ALA A 91 8.74 17.28 9.48
N ILE A 92 8.77 18.00 10.62
CA ILE A 92 7.58 18.20 11.45
C ILE A 92 6.49 18.98 10.71
N ASP A 93 6.83 19.99 9.92
CA ASP A 93 5.84 20.76 9.15
C ASP A 93 5.22 19.97 8.00
N ASN A 94 5.89 18.95 7.48
CA ASN A 94 5.28 18.00 6.56
C ASN A 94 4.15 17.21 7.24
N VAL A 95 4.33 16.82 8.49
CA VAL A 95 3.30 16.11 9.29
C VAL A 95 2.18 17.07 9.69
N ARG A 96 2.53 18.27 10.23
CA ARG A 96 1.55 19.31 10.58
C ARG A 96 0.63 19.68 9.43
N TYR A 97 1.19 19.78 8.22
CA TYR A 97 0.41 20.09 7.02
C TYR A 97 -0.66 19.01 6.75
N ALA A 98 -0.29 17.73 6.85
CA ALA A 98 -1.26 16.65 6.67
C ALA A 98 -2.39 16.72 7.72
N LEU A 99 -2.07 17.05 8.95
CA LEU A 99 -3.05 17.22 10.04
C LEU A 99 -4.01 18.39 9.79
N VAL A 100 -3.47 19.54 9.33
CA VAL A 100 -4.28 20.73 8.99
C VAL A 100 -5.29 20.42 7.88
N THR A 101 -4.90 19.66 6.85
CA THR A 101 -5.82 19.28 5.76
C THR A 101 -7.00 18.40 6.24
N ARG A 102 -6.90 17.86 7.44
CA ARG A 102 -7.95 17.07 8.11
C ARG A 102 -8.63 17.82 9.27
N GLY A 103 -8.38 19.13 9.39
CA GLY A 103 -9.01 19.97 10.41
C GLY A 103 -8.43 19.80 11.82
N VAL A 104 -7.25 19.20 11.97
CA VAL A 104 -6.57 19.08 13.27
C VAL A 104 -5.72 20.34 13.51
N HIS A 105 -5.99 21.05 14.60
CA HIS A 105 -5.39 22.33 14.93
C HIS A 105 -4.88 22.38 16.39
N GLY A 106 -4.24 23.48 16.76
CA GLY A 106 -3.82 23.77 18.13
C GLY A 106 -2.82 22.77 18.70
N THR A 107 -2.94 22.47 19.98
CA THR A 107 -2.06 21.57 20.73
C THR A 107 -2.17 20.13 20.20
N GLU A 108 -3.36 19.67 19.85
CA GLU A 108 -3.56 18.33 19.28
C GLU A 108 -2.71 18.11 18.03
N ARG A 109 -2.61 19.11 17.15
CA ARG A 109 -1.75 19.03 15.97
C ARG A 109 -0.28 18.86 16.36
N GLU A 110 0.19 19.61 17.32
CA GLU A 110 1.58 19.55 17.78
C GLU A 110 1.91 18.20 18.39
N ASP A 111 1.04 17.72 19.27
CA ASP A 111 1.22 16.44 19.97
C ASP A 111 1.22 15.28 18.98
N ARG A 112 0.25 15.23 18.07
CA ARG A 112 0.17 14.19 17.04
C ARG A 112 1.33 14.24 16.04
N ALA A 113 1.81 15.44 15.70
CA ALA A 113 2.96 15.57 14.81
C ALA A 113 4.25 15.05 15.46
N ARG A 114 4.49 15.36 16.74
CA ARG A 114 5.64 14.85 17.50
C ARG A 114 5.55 13.35 17.73
N GLU A 115 4.38 12.84 18.14
CA GLU A 115 4.11 11.42 18.30
C GLU A 115 4.42 10.65 16.99
N ALA A 116 3.96 11.16 15.85
CA ALA A 116 4.20 10.53 14.56
C ALA A 116 5.69 10.45 14.20
N LEU A 117 6.47 11.50 14.47
CA LEU A 117 7.92 11.47 14.27
C LEU A 117 8.62 10.49 15.22
N GLN A 118 8.15 10.35 16.45
CA GLN A 118 8.69 9.37 17.41
C GLN A 118 8.47 7.94 16.92
N VAL A 119 7.25 7.61 16.50
CA VAL A 119 6.90 6.26 15.99
C VAL A 119 7.78 5.84 14.81
N VAL A 120 8.11 6.77 13.93
CA VAL A 120 8.97 6.46 12.77
C VAL A 120 10.47 6.66 13.05
N GLY A 121 10.87 6.99 14.28
CA GLY A 121 12.27 7.16 14.69
C GLY A 121 12.94 8.42 14.12
N LEU A 122 12.21 9.47 13.85
CA LEU A 122 12.72 10.74 13.29
C LEU A 122 12.58 11.98 14.22
N PRO A 123 12.44 11.87 15.56
CA PRO A 123 12.26 13.05 16.40
C PRO A 123 13.45 14.01 16.34
N HIS A 124 14.66 13.50 16.17
CA HIS A 124 15.92 14.26 16.07
C HIS A 124 16.06 15.02 14.74
N LEU A 125 15.24 14.74 13.74
CA LEU A 125 15.21 15.39 12.43
C LEU A 125 13.99 16.30 12.24
N ALA A 126 13.22 16.59 13.31
CA ALA A 126 11.98 17.34 13.25
C ALA A 126 12.10 18.67 12.50
N ASP A 127 13.16 19.43 12.78
CA ASP A 127 13.40 20.76 12.20
C ASP A 127 14.22 20.73 10.89
N ARG A 128 14.65 19.52 10.46
CA ARG A 128 15.42 19.39 9.22
C ARG A 128 14.51 19.49 8.00
N GLN A 129 15.02 20.13 6.94
CA GLN A 129 14.28 20.23 5.67
C GLN A 129 14.00 18.82 5.11
N ALA A 130 12.72 18.51 4.84
CA ALA A 130 12.32 17.17 4.43
C ALA A 130 12.97 16.69 3.11
N ARG A 131 13.31 17.61 2.21
CA ARG A 131 13.92 17.28 0.92
C ARG A 131 15.39 16.87 0.98
N VAL A 132 16.10 17.19 2.07
CA VAL A 132 17.51 16.80 2.25
C VAL A 132 17.67 15.51 3.07
N LEU A 133 16.57 14.94 3.48
CA LEU A 133 16.55 13.62 4.14
C LEU A 133 16.94 12.53 3.13
N SER A 134 17.57 11.45 3.62
CA SER A 134 17.84 10.25 2.83
C SER A 134 16.53 9.60 2.34
N GLY A 135 16.62 8.74 1.33
CA GLY A 135 15.44 8.05 0.79
C GLY A 135 14.65 7.27 1.85
N GLY A 136 15.35 6.57 2.74
CA GLY A 136 14.73 5.84 3.86
C GLY A 136 14.08 6.77 4.89
N GLU A 137 14.73 7.89 5.24
CA GLU A 137 14.14 8.91 6.12
C GLU A 137 12.92 9.58 5.48
N GLN A 138 12.94 9.84 4.17
CA GLN A 138 11.77 10.37 3.45
C GLN A 138 10.62 9.36 3.45
N GLN A 139 10.91 8.07 3.29
CA GLN A 139 9.91 7.02 3.35
C GLN A 139 9.30 6.91 4.76
N ARG A 140 10.11 6.97 5.81
CA ARG A 140 9.63 7.01 7.20
C ARG A 140 8.82 8.28 7.48
N LEU A 141 9.23 9.43 6.96
CA LEU A 141 8.46 10.67 7.08
C LEU A 141 7.10 10.59 6.35
N ALA A 142 7.04 9.90 5.20
CA ALA A 142 5.77 9.65 4.52
C ALA A 142 4.83 8.75 5.35
N LEU A 143 5.39 7.72 6.02
CA LEU A 143 4.65 6.90 6.99
C LEU A 143 4.16 7.75 8.18
N ALA A 144 5.01 8.62 8.75
CA ALA A 144 4.60 9.54 9.82
C ALA A 144 3.43 10.44 9.40
N ARG A 145 3.53 11.03 8.20
CA ARG A 145 2.47 11.87 7.62
C ARG A 145 1.13 11.14 7.49
N ALA A 146 1.19 9.89 7.01
CA ALA A 146 0.01 9.07 6.83
C ALA A 146 -0.58 8.61 8.18
N TRP A 147 0.28 8.15 9.10
CA TRP A 147 -0.15 7.64 10.39
C TRP A 147 -0.65 8.72 11.36
N ALA A 148 -0.09 9.92 11.31
CA ALA A 148 -0.55 11.06 12.11
C ALA A 148 -2.06 11.33 11.94
N LEU A 149 -2.64 10.94 10.80
CA LEU A 149 -4.07 11.04 10.53
C LEU A 149 -4.90 9.98 11.27
N LYS A 150 -4.24 9.05 12.00
CA LYS A 150 -4.84 7.89 12.69
C LYS A 150 -5.76 7.10 11.75
N PRO A 151 -5.25 6.63 10.59
CA PRO A 151 -6.08 5.94 9.61
C PRO A 151 -6.48 4.57 10.13
N ARG A 152 -7.69 4.13 9.78
CA ARG A 152 -8.14 2.76 10.04
C ARG A 152 -7.55 1.77 9.04
N VAL A 153 -7.25 2.25 7.83
CA VAL A 153 -6.56 1.46 6.79
C VAL A 153 -5.43 2.28 6.19
N LEU A 154 -4.24 1.71 6.17
CA LEU A 154 -3.06 2.26 5.53
C LEU A 154 -2.71 1.45 4.28
N PHE A 155 -2.75 2.10 3.14
CA PHE A 155 -2.34 1.55 1.86
C PHE A 155 -0.88 1.91 1.59
N LEU A 156 -0.06 0.90 1.25
CA LEU A 156 1.38 1.03 1.06
C LEU A 156 1.77 0.51 -0.33
N ASP A 157 2.20 1.41 -1.19
CA ASP A 157 2.63 1.05 -2.55
C ASP A 157 4.13 0.81 -2.57
N GLU A 158 4.56 -0.44 -2.59
CA GLU A 158 5.96 -0.90 -2.61
C GLU A 158 6.89 -0.15 -1.62
N PRO A 159 6.59 -0.17 -0.30
CA PRO A 159 7.20 0.74 0.67
C PRO A 159 8.70 0.51 0.91
N THR A 160 9.27 -0.62 0.51
CA THR A 160 10.68 -0.98 0.71
C THR A 160 11.48 -1.11 -0.59
N THR A 161 10.83 -0.85 -1.73
CA THR A 161 11.51 -0.94 -3.04
C THR A 161 12.61 0.11 -3.17
N SER A 162 13.76 -0.31 -3.72
CA SER A 162 14.95 0.52 -3.92
C SER A 162 15.65 0.98 -2.63
N LEU A 163 15.35 0.37 -1.49
CA LEU A 163 16.05 0.60 -0.22
C LEU A 163 17.05 -0.53 0.05
N ASP A 164 18.13 -0.19 0.75
CA ASP A 164 19.06 -1.20 1.26
C ASP A 164 18.39 -2.08 2.33
N PRO A 165 18.90 -3.29 2.59
CA PRO A 165 18.27 -4.23 3.52
C PRO A 165 18.07 -3.68 4.95
N GLY A 166 19.01 -2.85 5.45
CA GLY A 166 18.92 -2.26 6.78
C GLY A 166 17.77 -1.26 6.87
N THR A 167 17.72 -0.33 5.92
CA THR A 167 16.64 0.66 5.80
C THR A 167 15.27 -0.02 5.57
N ALA A 168 15.22 -1.07 4.74
CA ALA A 168 14.00 -1.84 4.53
C ALA A 168 13.49 -2.48 5.85
N ALA A 169 14.38 -3.04 6.66
CA ALA A 169 14.01 -3.61 7.96
C ALA A 169 13.48 -2.55 8.94
N GLU A 170 14.02 -1.33 8.91
CA GLU A 170 13.47 -0.21 9.70
C GLU A 170 12.05 0.17 9.27
N ILE A 171 11.79 0.21 7.96
CA ILE A 171 10.44 0.46 7.42
C ILE A 171 9.47 -0.65 7.84
N GLU A 172 9.88 -1.92 7.74
CA GLU A 172 9.08 -3.06 8.19
C GLU A 172 8.70 -2.92 9.67
N ARG A 173 9.66 -2.58 10.53
CA ARG A 173 9.43 -2.36 11.96
C ARG A 173 8.41 -1.25 12.20
N VAL A 174 8.53 -0.12 11.52
CA VAL A 174 7.57 1.00 11.63
C VAL A 174 6.16 0.58 11.20
N ILE A 175 6.05 -0.17 10.09
CA ILE A 175 4.73 -0.65 9.61
C ILE A 175 4.11 -1.60 10.65
N LEU A 176 4.89 -2.48 11.27
CA LEU A 176 4.42 -3.39 12.33
C LEU A 176 3.96 -2.60 13.57
N GLU A 177 4.69 -1.56 13.96
CA GLU A 177 4.32 -0.70 15.08
C GLU A 177 3.00 0.03 14.82
N ILE A 178 2.84 0.64 13.64
CA ILE A 178 1.58 1.29 13.20
C ILE A 178 0.42 0.29 13.26
N ARG A 179 0.63 -0.94 12.83
CA ARG A 179 -0.37 -2.00 12.88
C ARG A 179 -0.76 -2.34 14.33
N ASN A 180 0.22 -2.49 15.21
CA ASN A 180 -0.02 -2.82 16.62
C ASN A 180 -0.85 -1.73 17.33
N MET A 181 -0.85 -0.51 16.79
CA MET A 181 -1.73 0.59 17.22
C MET A 181 -3.14 0.54 16.61
N GLY A 182 -3.52 -0.57 15.92
CA GLY A 182 -4.87 -0.82 15.42
C GLY A 182 -5.15 -0.43 13.97
N THR A 183 -4.14 0.01 13.21
CA THR A 183 -4.27 0.33 11.78
C THR A 183 -4.15 -0.94 10.93
N SER A 184 -5.16 -1.23 10.10
CA SER A 184 -5.08 -2.30 9.09
C SER A 184 -4.15 -1.89 7.94
N THR A 185 -3.42 -2.84 7.36
CA THR A 185 -2.49 -2.56 6.26
C THR A 185 -2.81 -3.37 5.01
N VAL A 186 -2.78 -2.69 3.86
CA VAL A 186 -2.81 -3.31 2.52
C VAL A 186 -1.56 -2.84 1.80
N VAL A 187 -0.69 -3.77 1.44
CA VAL A 187 0.62 -3.43 0.84
C VAL A 187 0.80 -4.09 -0.51
N THR A 188 1.35 -3.37 -1.48
CA THR A 188 1.85 -3.98 -2.72
C THR A 188 3.32 -4.27 -2.59
N THR A 189 3.76 -5.38 -3.15
CA THR A 189 5.18 -5.71 -3.24
C THR A 189 5.46 -6.74 -4.33
N HIS A 190 6.69 -6.80 -4.81
CA HIS A 190 7.23 -7.92 -5.60
C HIS A 190 8.31 -8.67 -4.80
N VAL A 191 8.60 -8.23 -3.57
CA VAL A 191 9.62 -8.84 -2.69
C VAL A 191 8.98 -9.93 -1.84
N MET A 192 9.24 -11.19 -2.19
CA MET A 192 8.66 -12.38 -1.53
C MET A 192 8.97 -12.42 -0.03
N GLY A 193 10.22 -12.12 0.36
CA GLY A 193 10.63 -12.10 1.76
C GLY A 193 9.86 -11.08 2.60
N PHE A 194 9.61 -9.88 2.04
CA PHE A 194 8.77 -8.87 2.68
C PHE A 194 7.33 -9.37 2.85
N ALA A 195 6.71 -9.87 1.78
CA ALA A 195 5.34 -10.38 1.84
C ALA A 195 5.18 -11.50 2.89
N ARG A 196 6.15 -12.42 2.97
CA ARG A 196 6.14 -13.53 3.93
C ARG A 196 6.19 -13.07 5.39
N ARG A 197 6.94 -12.00 5.70
CA ARG A 197 7.05 -11.46 7.06
C ARG A 197 5.88 -10.56 7.43
N MET A 198 5.33 -9.84 6.44
CA MET A 198 4.43 -8.72 6.69
C MET A 198 2.95 -9.03 6.48
N ALA A 199 2.61 -10.14 5.81
CA ALA A 199 1.23 -10.46 5.46
C ALA A 199 0.66 -11.63 6.27
N ASP A 200 -0.66 -11.65 6.44
CA ASP A 200 -1.45 -12.81 6.85
C ASP A 200 -2.05 -13.50 5.62
N ASP A 201 -2.49 -12.71 4.63
CA ASP A 201 -3.06 -13.18 3.36
C ASP A 201 -2.27 -12.60 2.18
N ILE A 202 -2.04 -13.41 1.16
CA ILE A 202 -1.50 -12.99 -0.13
C ILE A 202 -2.64 -12.89 -1.15
N VAL A 203 -2.66 -11.77 -1.88
CA VAL A 203 -3.44 -11.57 -3.09
C VAL A 203 -2.46 -11.59 -4.26
N PHE A 204 -2.47 -12.65 -5.06
CA PHE A 204 -1.53 -12.78 -6.16
C PHE A 204 -2.14 -12.24 -7.45
N MET A 205 -1.39 -11.34 -8.08
CA MET A 205 -1.79 -10.69 -9.33
C MET A 205 -0.84 -11.02 -10.46
N HIS A 206 -1.42 -11.29 -11.63
CA HIS A 206 -0.70 -11.48 -12.88
C HIS A 206 -1.49 -10.86 -14.04
N GLN A 207 -0.82 -10.06 -14.89
CA GLN A 207 -1.40 -9.42 -16.10
C GLN A 207 -2.77 -8.77 -15.86
N GLY A 208 -2.89 -7.96 -14.81
CA GLY A 208 -4.12 -7.22 -14.48
C GLY A 208 -5.24 -8.06 -13.86
N ARG A 209 -5.00 -9.34 -13.60
CA ARG A 209 -5.97 -10.25 -12.99
C ARG A 209 -5.54 -10.67 -11.60
N LEU A 210 -6.52 -10.84 -10.71
CA LEU A 210 -6.32 -11.51 -9.44
C LEU A 210 -6.47 -13.01 -9.69
N LEU A 211 -5.39 -13.78 -9.52
CA LEU A 211 -5.41 -15.22 -9.79
C LEU A 211 -5.72 -16.03 -8.54
N GLU A 212 -5.17 -15.66 -7.38
CA GLU A 212 -5.52 -16.33 -6.13
C GLU A 212 -5.43 -15.41 -4.90
N ARG A 213 -6.16 -15.78 -3.88
CA ARG A 213 -6.03 -15.23 -2.53
C ARG A 213 -5.95 -16.36 -1.53
N THR A 214 -4.83 -16.45 -0.81
CA THR A 214 -4.55 -17.53 0.15
C THR A 214 -3.83 -16.99 1.38
N PRO A 215 -3.89 -17.69 2.53
CA PRO A 215 -3.00 -17.44 3.66
C PRO A 215 -1.54 -17.51 3.23
N VAL A 216 -0.70 -16.67 3.85
CA VAL A 216 0.72 -16.52 3.47
C VAL A 216 1.48 -17.84 3.48
N GLU A 217 1.31 -18.67 4.51
CA GLU A 217 2.00 -19.98 4.62
C GLU A 217 1.63 -20.90 3.46
N ARG A 218 0.34 -20.92 3.09
CA ARG A 218 -0.14 -21.75 1.98
C ARG A 218 0.37 -21.25 0.63
N PHE A 219 0.38 -19.93 0.42
CA PHE A 219 0.91 -19.36 -0.81
C PHE A 219 2.35 -19.78 -1.07
N PHE A 220 3.21 -19.74 -0.05
CA PHE A 220 4.63 -20.07 -0.17
C PHE A 220 4.94 -21.57 -0.16
N SER A 221 4.03 -22.43 0.33
CA SER A 221 4.23 -23.89 0.40
C SER A 221 3.52 -24.64 -0.72
N SER A 222 2.34 -24.18 -1.12
CA SER A 222 1.48 -24.87 -2.10
C SER A 222 0.56 -23.85 -2.79
N PRO A 223 1.11 -23.03 -3.73
CA PRO A 223 0.33 -22.07 -4.50
C PRO A 223 -0.74 -22.80 -5.31
N GLN A 224 -1.86 -22.12 -5.58
CA GLN A 224 -3.02 -22.73 -6.23
C GLN A 224 -2.95 -22.60 -7.77
N THR A 225 -2.13 -21.68 -8.28
CA THR A 225 -2.05 -21.39 -9.72
C THR A 225 -0.66 -21.66 -10.26
N PRO A 226 -0.55 -22.14 -11.51
CA PRO A 226 0.76 -22.35 -12.15
C PRO A 226 1.59 -21.07 -12.21
N GLU A 227 0.96 -19.93 -12.42
CA GLU A 227 1.63 -18.62 -12.48
C GLU A 227 2.22 -18.22 -11.12
N ALA A 228 1.54 -18.55 -10.02
CA ALA A 228 2.08 -18.32 -8.67
C ALA A 228 3.27 -19.23 -8.39
N ASP A 229 3.22 -20.49 -8.80
CA ASP A 229 4.32 -21.44 -8.67
C ASP A 229 5.55 -20.98 -9.47
N GLN A 230 5.36 -20.58 -10.73
CA GLN A 230 6.42 -20.02 -11.57
C GLN A 230 6.98 -18.72 -10.98
N PHE A 231 6.13 -17.85 -10.43
CA PHE A 231 6.57 -16.62 -9.76
C PHE A 231 7.47 -16.93 -8.56
N LEU A 232 7.10 -17.91 -7.74
CA LEU A 232 7.90 -18.32 -6.58
C LEU A 232 9.25 -18.92 -6.96
N LYS A 233 9.30 -19.62 -8.10
CA LYS A 233 10.56 -20.18 -8.68
C LYS A 233 11.42 -19.13 -9.39
N GLY A 234 10.90 -17.92 -9.61
CA GLY A 234 11.58 -16.88 -10.38
C GLY A 234 11.55 -17.12 -11.90
N GLU A 235 10.64 -17.98 -12.37
CA GLU A 235 10.52 -18.41 -13.78
C GLU A 235 9.52 -17.59 -14.59
N LEU A 236 8.71 -16.72 -13.97
CA LEU A 236 7.81 -15.85 -14.71
C LEU A 236 8.59 -14.87 -15.58
N PRO A 237 8.35 -14.86 -16.91
CA PRO A 237 8.99 -13.90 -17.79
C PRO A 237 8.59 -12.47 -17.39
N TRP A 238 9.58 -11.62 -17.18
CA TRP A 238 9.44 -10.22 -16.72
C TRP A 238 8.76 -9.32 -17.75
N ASN A 239 8.63 -9.77 -19.03
CA ASN A 239 7.99 -9.00 -20.10
C ASN A 239 7.55 -9.91 -21.24
N THR A 240 6.26 -10.10 -21.40
CA THR A 240 5.67 -10.62 -22.64
C THR A 240 4.97 -9.52 -23.46
N GLY A 241 5.45 -8.29 -23.38
CA GLY A 241 4.94 -7.15 -24.15
C GLY A 241 5.59 -6.90 -25.51
N LEU A 242 6.52 -7.77 -25.95
CA LEU A 242 7.10 -7.71 -27.29
C LEU A 242 6.71 -8.98 -28.05
N THR A 243 5.49 -9.01 -28.58
CA THR A 243 5.22 -9.85 -29.76
C THR A 243 6.18 -9.39 -30.86
N ARG A 244 7.23 -10.17 -31.12
CA ARG A 244 7.95 -10.08 -32.36
C ARG A 244 6.93 -10.35 -33.46
N SER A 245 6.51 -9.30 -34.17
CA SER A 245 5.94 -9.45 -35.51
C SER A 245 7.00 -10.12 -36.34
N SER A 246 6.87 -11.43 -36.54
CA SER A 246 7.61 -12.15 -37.58
C SER A 246 7.05 -11.68 -38.92
N ALA A 247 7.77 -10.76 -39.53
CA ALA A 247 7.63 -10.54 -40.97
C ALA A 247 8.09 -11.80 -41.70
N ALA A 248 7.18 -12.41 -42.42
CA ALA A 248 7.45 -13.21 -43.59
C ALA A 248 7.01 -12.43 -44.81
#